data_825994cd8076573c3a0f8fc6a62aab19
#
_entry.id   825994cd8076573c3a0f8fc6a62aab19
#
_cell.length_a   1.000
_cell.length_b   1.000
_cell.length_c   1.000
_cell.angle_alpha   90.00
_cell.angle_beta   90.00
_cell.angle_gamma   90.00
#
_symmetry.space_group_name_H-M   'P 1'
#
loop_
_entity.id
_entity.type
_entity.pdbx_description
1 polymer ?
#
loop_
_entity_poly.entity_id
_entity_poly.type
_entity_poly.pdbx_seq_one_letter_code
_entity_poly.pdbx_strand_id
1 'polypeptide(L)'
;MTRSNTRIALALTGVLATILTTGMPLQSAFGEGGARRDVVRQEQQNVKDALMHATEAVEHGQQGHAEKLVTHAEASLQHAMKGGEDAHVAEAIAHLKEAIEHGKAGHAEVATKHAESAVTHLSQIK
;
A
#
# COMPACT_ATOMS: atom_id res chain seq x y z
N MET A 1 -11.84 -66.33 0.87
CA MET A 1 -10.75 -67.30 0.66
C MET A 1 -9.63 -66.62 -0.11
N THR A 2 -8.36 -66.83 0.36
CA THR A 2 -7.05 -66.54 -0.24
C THR A 2 -6.69 -65.05 -0.43
N ARG A 3 -6.07 -64.57 0.48
CA ARG A 3 -4.73 -64.12 0.88
C ARG A 3 -3.72 -64.09 -0.28
N SER A 4 -3.18 -62.92 -0.58
CA SER A 4 -1.83 -62.78 -1.12
C SER A 4 -1.16 -61.53 -0.54
N ASN A 5 -0.29 -61.79 0.43
CA ASN A 5 0.73 -60.87 0.92
C ASN A 5 1.83 -60.74 -0.16
N THR A 6 2.04 -59.58 -0.70
CA THR A 6 3.28 -59.30 -1.42
C THR A 6 4.09 -58.30 -0.62
N ARG A 7 5.08 -58.86 0.04
CA ARG A 7 6.15 -58.07 0.70
C ARG A 7 7.05 -57.53 -0.41
N ILE A 8 7.05 -56.22 -0.55
CA ILE A 8 8.07 -55.54 -1.40
C ILE A 8 9.18 -55.09 -0.49
N ALA A 9 10.37 -55.64 -0.75
CA ALA A 9 11.58 -55.39 -0.04
C ALA A 9 12.07 -53.94 -0.27
N LEU A 10 12.44 -53.31 0.82
CA LEU A 10 13.20 -52.05 0.81
C LEU A 10 14.61 -52.27 0.27
N ALA A 11 14.93 -51.71 -0.86
CA ALA A 11 16.31 -51.57 -1.28
C ALA A 11 16.80 -50.18 -0.85
N LEU A 12 17.60 -50.14 0.21
CA LEU A 12 18.40 -48.97 0.59
C LEU A 12 19.55 -48.86 -0.38
N THR A 13 19.48 -47.96 -1.35
CA THR A 13 20.64 -47.48 -2.07
C THR A 13 21.01 -46.13 -1.50
N GLY A 14 22.08 -46.11 -0.69
CA GLY A 14 22.69 -44.91 -0.18
C GLY A 14 23.30 -44.10 -1.33
N VAL A 15 22.73 -42.93 -1.58
CA VAL A 15 23.40 -41.91 -2.39
C VAL A 15 24.15 -41.02 -1.44
N LEU A 16 25.48 -41.17 -1.46
CA LEU A 16 26.39 -40.26 -0.80
C LEU A 16 26.35 -38.92 -1.52
N ALA A 17 25.54 -38.00 -1.01
CA ALA A 17 25.53 -36.63 -1.50
C ALA A 17 26.79 -35.93 -0.99
N THR A 18 27.80 -35.82 -1.85
CA THR A 18 28.92 -34.90 -1.65
C THR A 18 28.38 -33.49 -1.65
N ILE A 19 28.32 -32.88 -0.48
CA ILE A 19 28.03 -31.46 -0.32
C ILE A 19 29.24 -30.72 -0.88
N LEU A 20 29.16 -30.31 -2.15
CA LEU A 20 30.02 -29.27 -2.67
C LEU A 20 29.63 -27.98 -1.96
N THR A 21 30.40 -27.57 -0.99
CA THR A 21 30.35 -26.21 -0.44
C THR A 21 30.90 -25.27 -1.49
N THR A 22 30.07 -24.98 -2.49
CA THR A 22 30.33 -23.85 -3.37
C THR A 22 30.04 -22.63 -2.52
N GLY A 23 31.10 -21.90 -2.16
CA GLY A 23 31.00 -20.66 -1.42
C GLY A 23 29.96 -19.76 -2.08
N MET A 24 28.85 -19.50 -1.40
CA MET A 24 27.93 -18.46 -1.81
C MET A 24 28.68 -17.14 -1.77
N PRO A 25 28.71 -16.38 -2.86
CA PRO A 25 29.30 -15.05 -2.79
C PRO A 25 28.46 -14.22 -1.82
N LEU A 26 29.12 -13.62 -0.84
CA LEU A 26 28.58 -12.66 0.11
C LEU A 26 28.18 -11.35 -0.61
N GLN A 27 27.37 -11.44 -1.66
CA GLN A 27 26.96 -10.27 -2.45
C GLN A 27 25.56 -9.77 -2.11
N SER A 28 24.84 -10.42 -1.20
CA SER A 28 23.48 -10.01 -0.84
C SER A 28 23.39 -8.91 0.23
N ALA A 29 24.49 -8.52 0.88
CA ALA A 29 24.46 -7.50 1.93
C ALA A 29 24.36 -6.05 1.41
N PHE A 30 24.68 -5.77 0.14
CA PHE A 30 24.63 -4.43 -0.45
C PHE A 30 23.34 -4.11 -1.22
N GLY A 31 22.49 -5.09 -1.53
CA GLY A 31 21.25 -4.92 -2.26
C GLY A 31 20.05 -4.43 -1.41
N GLU A 32 20.02 -4.81 -0.15
CA GLU A 32 18.84 -4.51 0.72
C GLU A 32 18.73 -3.03 1.09
N GLY A 33 19.83 -2.31 1.22
CA GLY A 33 19.81 -0.88 1.52
C GLY A 33 19.29 -0.03 0.36
N GLY A 34 19.53 -0.44 -0.89
CA GLY A 34 19.02 0.23 -2.09
C GLY A 34 17.51 0.06 -2.23
N ALA A 35 17.02 -1.17 -2.14
CA ALA A 35 15.60 -1.49 -2.27
C ALA A 35 14.73 -0.79 -1.22
N ARG A 36 15.18 -0.71 0.03
CA ARG A 36 14.48 0.03 1.10
C ARG A 36 14.40 1.53 0.83
N ARG A 37 15.49 2.13 0.34
CA ARG A 37 15.50 3.56 -0.02
C ARG A 37 14.55 3.87 -1.16
N ASP A 38 14.45 2.98 -2.13
CA ASP A 38 13.54 3.13 -3.27
C ASP A 38 12.08 3.00 -2.84
N VAL A 39 11.75 2.06 -1.93
CA VAL A 39 10.41 1.94 -1.35
C VAL A 39 10.03 3.21 -0.59
N VAL A 40 10.87 3.70 0.32
CA VAL A 40 10.60 4.92 1.09
C VAL A 40 10.42 6.13 0.17
N ARG A 41 11.23 6.26 -0.88
CA ARG A 41 11.07 7.33 -1.87
C ARG A 41 9.73 7.24 -2.61
N GLN A 42 9.32 6.03 -2.96
CA GLN A 42 8.04 5.78 -3.61
C GLN A 42 6.85 6.12 -2.69
N GLU A 43 6.92 5.73 -1.42
CA GLU A 43 5.92 6.08 -0.41
C GLU A 43 5.82 7.59 -0.22
N GLN A 44 6.94 8.29 -0.09
CA GLN A 44 6.96 9.76 0.00
C GLN A 44 6.38 10.45 -1.25
N GLN A 45 6.64 9.90 -2.44
CA GLN A 45 6.05 10.43 -3.66
C GLN A 45 4.54 10.23 -3.66
N ASN A 46 4.07 9.05 -3.27
CA ASN A 46 2.64 8.76 -3.15
C ASN A 46 1.94 9.70 -2.14
N VAL A 47 2.58 10.01 -1.02
CA VAL A 47 2.05 10.98 -0.04
C VAL A 47 1.92 12.37 -0.67
N LYS A 48 2.91 12.82 -1.44
CA LYS A 48 2.85 14.12 -2.13
C LYS A 48 1.74 14.18 -3.18
N ASP A 49 1.58 13.10 -3.94
CA ASP A 49 0.53 13.01 -4.95
C ASP A 49 -0.86 12.96 -4.27
N ALA A 50 -0.99 12.23 -3.15
CA ALA A 50 -2.19 12.23 -2.34
C ALA A 50 -2.54 13.64 -1.82
N LEU A 51 -1.55 14.35 -1.29
CA LEU A 51 -1.74 15.72 -0.77
C LEU A 51 -2.18 16.67 -1.88
N MET A 52 -1.58 16.59 -3.06
CA MET A 52 -1.97 17.39 -4.22
C MET A 52 -3.43 17.17 -4.57
N HIS A 53 -3.85 15.93 -4.76
CA HIS A 53 -5.24 15.62 -5.09
C HIS A 53 -6.22 15.94 -3.96
N ALA A 54 -5.84 15.77 -2.69
CA ALA A 54 -6.67 16.19 -1.58
C ALA A 54 -6.90 17.71 -1.58
N THR A 55 -5.89 18.50 -1.92
CA THR A 55 -6.00 19.95 -2.05
C THR A 55 -6.94 20.34 -3.19
N GLU A 56 -6.83 19.70 -4.35
CA GLU A 56 -7.75 19.90 -5.48
C GLU A 56 -9.20 19.54 -5.10
N ALA A 57 -9.39 18.46 -4.31
CA ALA A 57 -10.70 18.10 -3.79
C ALA A 57 -11.29 19.22 -2.92
N VAL A 58 -10.49 19.83 -2.03
CA VAL A 58 -10.90 20.97 -1.20
C VAL A 58 -11.30 22.16 -2.07
N GLU A 59 -10.51 22.53 -3.06
CA GLU A 59 -10.79 23.65 -3.96
C GLU A 59 -12.12 23.47 -4.69
N HIS A 60 -12.35 22.29 -5.23
CA HIS A 60 -13.63 21.97 -5.89
C HIS A 60 -14.81 21.93 -4.92
N GLY A 61 -14.59 21.44 -3.71
CA GLY A 61 -15.60 21.42 -2.67
C GLY A 61 -16.04 22.82 -2.24
N GLN A 62 -15.08 23.74 -2.07
CA GLN A 62 -15.34 25.15 -1.77
C GLN A 62 -16.13 25.87 -2.88
N GLN A 63 -15.98 25.42 -4.11
CA GLN A 63 -16.77 25.89 -5.26
C GLN A 63 -18.15 25.20 -5.39
N GLY A 64 -18.48 24.26 -4.52
CA GLY A 64 -19.72 23.49 -4.57
C GLY A 64 -19.73 22.39 -5.65
N HIS A 65 -18.60 22.09 -6.26
CA HIS A 65 -18.45 21.07 -7.31
C HIS A 65 -18.27 19.66 -6.71
N ALA A 66 -19.32 19.08 -6.12
CA ALA A 66 -19.26 17.81 -5.41
C ALA A 66 -18.69 16.65 -6.25
N GLU A 67 -19.04 16.54 -7.53
CA GLU A 67 -18.56 15.47 -8.41
C GLU A 67 -17.05 15.56 -8.63
N LYS A 68 -16.52 16.76 -8.83
CA LYS A 68 -15.08 16.97 -8.99
C LYS A 68 -14.32 16.73 -7.68
N LEU A 69 -14.89 17.19 -6.55
CA LEU A 69 -14.35 16.86 -5.23
C LEU A 69 -14.21 15.33 -5.09
N VAL A 70 -15.25 14.57 -5.40
CA VAL A 70 -15.22 13.09 -5.32
C VAL A 70 -14.12 12.52 -6.21
N THR A 71 -13.99 12.98 -7.44
CA THR A 71 -12.96 12.51 -8.38
C THR A 71 -11.56 12.71 -7.81
N HIS A 72 -11.27 13.89 -7.28
CA HIS A 72 -9.95 14.18 -6.69
C HIS A 72 -9.74 13.47 -5.35
N ALA A 73 -10.77 13.33 -4.53
CA ALA A 73 -10.69 12.57 -3.28
C ALA A 73 -10.41 11.07 -3.54
N GLU A 74 -11.01 10.49 -4.58
CA GLU A 74 -10.72 9.10 -4.99
C GLU A 74 -9.29 8.94 -5.49
N ALA A 75 -8.76 9.87 -6.29
CA ALA A 75 -7.37 9.88 -6.72
C ALA A 75 -6.41 10.00 -5.52
N SER A 76 -6.69 10.94 -4.61
CA SER A 76 -5.94 11.09 -3.35
C SER A 76 -5.93 9.81 -2.53
N LEU A 77 -7.08 9.16 -2.37
CA LEU A 77 -7.20 7.89 -1.64
C LEU A 77 -6.32 6.80 -2.25
N GLN A 78 -6.29 6.67 -3.56
CA GLN A 78 -5.46 5.67 -4.25
C GLN A 78 -3.97 5.88 -3.99
N HIS A 79 -3.51 7.12 -3.96
CA HIS A 79 -2.12 7.46 -3.63
C HIS A 79 -1.85 7.28 -2.13
N ALA A 80 -2.74 7.72 -1.25
CA ALA A 80 -2.59 7.57 0.20
C ALA A 80 -2.45 6.09 0.60
N MET A 81 -3.21 5.18 -0.01
CA MET A 81 -3.10 3.73 0.23
C MET A 81 -1.72 3.14 -0.13
N LYS A 82 -0.90 3.86 -0.86
CA LYS A 82 0.48 3.49 -1.22
C LYS A 82 1.52 4.34 -0.48
N GLY A 83 1.10 5.17 0.44
CA GLY A 83 1.93 6.13 1.17
C GLY A 83 2.65 5.57 2.40
N GLY A 84 2.63 4.25 2.62
CA GLY A 84 3.27 3.60 3.76
C GLY A 84 2.35 3.45 4.97
N GLU A 85 2.93 3.06 6.10
CA GLU A 85 2.20 2.71 7.34
C GLU A 85 2.23 3.84 8.40
N ASP A 86 2.31 5.09 7.98
CA ASP A 86 2.26 6.24 8.90
C ASP A 86 0.84 6.44 9.46
N ALA A 87 0.75 6.78 10.75
CA ALA A 87 -0.55 7.02 11.41
C ALA A 87 -1.33 8.16 10.73
N HIS A 88 -0.64 9.21 10.27
CA HIS A 88 -1.27 10.31 9.54
C HIS A 88 -1.78 9.87 8.15
N VAL A 89 -1.12 8.91 7.50
CA VAL A 89 -1.65 8.28 6.28
C VAL A 89 -2.97 7.58 6.57
N ALA A 90 -3.04 6.81 7.65
CA ALA A 90 -4.26 6.08 8.04
C ALA A 90 -5.43 7.03 8.34
N GLU A 91 -5.17 8.11 9.06
CA GLU A 91 -6.19 9.16 9.35
C GLU A 91 -6.64 9.86 8.06
N ALA A 92 -5.71 10.22 7.19
CA ALA A 92 -6.05 10.82 5.89
C ALA A 92 -6.94 9.89 5.04
N ILE A 93 -6.63 8.59 5.00
CA ILE A 93 -7.45 7.58 4.31
C ILE A 93 -8.87 7.54 4.87
N ALA A 94 -9.04 7.59 6.19
CA ALA A 94 -10.37 7.62 6.82
C ALA A 94 -11.17 8.86 6.36
N HIS A 95 -10.57 10.03 6.47
CA HIS A 95 -11.21 11.28 6.05
C HIS A 95 -11.50 11.34 4.54
N LEU A 96 -10.62 10.81 3.68
CA LEU A 96 -10.87 10.75 2.24
C LEU A 96 -12.09 9.87 1.90
N LYS A 97 -12.26 8.76 2.61
CA LYS A 97 -13.45 7.90 2.44
C LYS A 97 -14.73 8.65 2.82
N GLU A 98 -14.73 9.36 3.94
CA GLU A 98 -15.87 10.17 4.38
C GLU A 98 -16.15 11.32 3.40
N ALA A 99 -15.11 11.99 2.88
CA ALA A 99 -15.27 13.00 1.85
C ALA A 99 -15.95 12.45 0.59
N ILE A 100 -15.56 11.25 0.15
CA ILE A 100 -16.14 10.58 -1.02
C ILE A 100 -17.62 10.23 -0.76
N GLU A 101 -17.94 9.67 0.41
CA GLU A 101 -19.32 9.30 0.77
C GLU A 101 -20.23 10.52 0.81
N HIS A 102 -19.83 11.59 1.49
CA HIS A 102 -20.60 12.82 1.57
C HIS A 102 -20.69 13.53 0.21
N GLY A 103 -19.60 13.51 -0.57
CA GLY A 103 -19.60 14.07 -1.92
C GLY A 103 -20.59 13.37 -2.86
N LYS A 104 -20.62 12.04 -2.83
CA LYS A 104 -21.59 11.22 -3.59
C LYS A 104 -23.03 11.43 -3.14
N ALA A 105 -23.25 11.76 -1.87
CA ALA A 105 -24.55 12.12 -1.34
C ALA A 105 -24.97 13.58 -1.65
N GLY A 106 -24.13 14.34 -2.33
CA GLY A 106 -24.38 15.75 -2.65
C GLY A 106 -24.12 16.73 -1.51
N HIS A 107 -23.54 16.27 -0.40
CA HIS A 107 -23.19 17.08 0.77
C HIS A 107 -21.81 17.73 0.62
N ALA A 108 -21.64 18.60 -0.36
CA ALA A 108 -20.35 19.18 -0.74
C ALA A 108 -19.64 19.87 0.43
N GLU A 109 -20.35 20.61 1.29
CA GLU A 109 -19.76 21.30 2.43
C GLU A 109 -19.14 20.32 3.45
N VAL A 110 -19.86 19.24 3.78
CA VAL A 110 -19.36 18.20 4.70
C VAL A 110 -18.18 17.46 4.08
N ALA A 111 -18.29 17.10 2.81
CA ALA A 111 -17.21 16.46 2.06
C ALA A 111 -15.93 17.31 2.03
N THR A 112 -16.09 18.64 1.87
CA THR A 112 -14.97 19.58 1.88
C THR A 112 -14.25 19.57 3.24
N LYS A 113 -14.98 19.58 4.35
CA LYS A 113 -14.38 19.51 5.69
C LYS A 113 -13.57 18.24 5.92
N HIS A 114 -14.05 17.10 5.43
CA HIS A 114 -13.29 15.85 5.49
C HIS A 114 -12.06 15.90 4.57
N ALA A 115 -12.15 16.47 3.38
CA ALA A 115 -10.99 16.66 2.51
C ALA A 115 -9.94 17.60 3.15
N GLU A 116 -10.33 18.67 3.82
CA GLU A 116 -9.45 19.56 4.59
C GLU A 116 -8.74 18.82 5.74
N SER A 117 -9.45 17.93 6.44
CA SER A 117 -8.85 17.08 7.46
C SER A 117 -7.81 16.14 6.86
N ALA A 118 -8.10 15.53 5.71
CA ALA A 118 -7.14 14.69 5.00
C ALA A 118 -5.88 15.47 4.59
N VAL A 119 -6.01 16.69 4.06
CA VAL A 119 -4.89 17.59 3.74
C VAL A 119 -4.05 17.86 4.98
N THR A 120 -4.70 18.13 6.13
CA THR A 120 -4.01 18.38 7.39
C THR A 120 -3.14 17.20 7.79
N HIS A 121 -3.68 15.97 7.76
CA HIS A 121 -2.92 14.77 8.11
C HIS A 121 -1.79 14.50 7.11
N LEU A 122 -2.05 14.54 5.82
CA LEU A 122 -1.01 14.31 4.79
C LEU A 122 0.13 15.33 4.86
N SER A 123 -0.13 16.57 5.25
CA SER A 123 0.88 17.62 5.40
C SER A 123 1.82 17.43 6.61
N GLN A 124 1.44 16.59 7.58
CA GLN A 124 2.24 16.31 8.78
C GLN A 124 3.26 15.18 8.56
N ILE A 125 3.19 14.47 7.46
CA ILE A 125 4.11 13.37 7.12
C ILE A 125 5.43 13.99 6.66
N LYS A 126 6.53 13.53 7.27
CA LYS A 126 7.91 14.04 7.01
C LYS A 126 8.67 13.13 6.08
#